data_868dc6163046ba90560a4aef66e348fb
#
_entry.id   868dc6163046ba90560a4aef66e348fb
#
_cell.length_a   1.000
_cell.length_b   1.000
_cell.length_c   1.000
_cell.angle_alpha   90.00
_cell.angle_beta   90.00
_cell.angle_gamma   90.00
#
_symmetry.space_group_name_H-M   'P 1'
#
loop_
_entity.id
_entity.type
_entity.pdbx_description
1 polymer ?
#
loop_
_entity_poly.entity_id
_entity_poly.type
_entity_poly.pdbx_seq_one_letter_code
_entity_poly.pdbx_strand_id
1 'polypeptide(L)'
;KEMVDDYLNYCLSTQLDDKTAEAVQIDNSFYMHGKQFYSNGYGMSMFRDMSFWIYILRETQFSIGQEVVTRMGNYMLNGTSWTIRGDIIELYLGYRPYKFDVGYQNYAEEYIEPLKRMITADPSRANEYQKVLNNIQNPTESNGKNGNYYMWRSGYGAHMKDGYGVNIK
;
A
#
# COMPACT_ATOMS: atom_id res chain seq x y z
N LYS A 1 -4.97 17.72 17.24
CA LYS A 1 -5.22 16.27 17.18
C LYS A 1 -6.46 15.98 16.34
N GLU A 2 -7.62 16.49 16.70
CA GLU A 2 -8.89 16.29 15.99
C GLU A 2 -8.77 16.56 14.47
N MET A 3 -8.24 17.71 14.08
CA MET A 3 -8.03 18.07 12.67
C MET A 3 -7.10 17.08 11.91
N VAL A 4 -6.09 16.55 12.58
CA VAL A 4 -5.18 15.54 11.98
C VAL A 4 -5.91 14.21 11.85
N ASP A 5 -6.62 13.80 12.90
CA ASP A 5 -7.42 12.57 12.87
C ASP A 5 -8.53 12.64 11.81
N ASP A 6 -9.20 13.79 11.64
CA ASP A 6 -10.21 14.02 10.62
C ASP A 6 -9.63 13.93 9.21
N TYR A 7 -8.47 14.57 8.96
CA TYR A 7 -7.78 14.49 7.68
C TYR A 7 -7.36 13.05 7.36
N LEU A 8 -6.78 12.35 8.33
CA LEU A 8 -6.36 10.97 8.16
C LEU A 8 -7.56 10.03 7.93
N ASN A 9 -8.65 10.26 8.66
CA ASN A 9 -9.89 9.52 8.43
C ASN A 9 -10.50 9.81 7.06
N TYR A 10 -10.43 11.03 6.57
CA TYR A 10 -10.85 11.37 5.22
C TYR A 10 -10.02 10.63 4.16
N CYS A 11 -8.70 10.65 4.29
CA CYS A 11 -7.79 9.92 3.38
C CYS A 11 -8.00 8.40 3.40
N LEU A 12 -8.52 7.87 4.50
CA LEU A 12 -8.80 6.45 4.70
C LEU A 12 -10.30 6.15 4.71
N SER A 13 -11.13 7.09 4.29
CA SER A 13 -12.57 6.88 4.27
C SER A 13 -12.93 5.70 3.37
N THR A 14 -13.50 4.69 3.97
CA THR A 14 -13.96 3.46 3.31
C THR A 14 -15.47 3.42 3.31
N GLN A 15 -16.12 4.52 2.94
CA GLN A 15 -17.58 4.53 2.87
C GLN A 15 -18.05 3.48 1.86
N LEU A 16 -18.80 2.52 2.37
CA LEU A 16 -19.31 1.39 1.59
C LEU A 16 -20.20 1.83 0.42
N ASP A 17 -20.91 2.93 0.60
CA ASP A 17 -21.91 3.42 -0.33
C ASP A 17 -21.37 4.43 -1.33
N ASP A 18 -20.28 5.12 -1.03
CA ASP A 18 -19.65 6.04 -1.97
C ASP A 18 -18.62 5.31 -2.85
N LYS A 19 -19.12 4.81 -3.97
CA LYS A 19 -18.29 4.13 -4.98
C LYS A 19 -17.34 5.06 -5.72
N THR A 20 -17.36 6.35 -5.43
CA THR A 20 -16.56 7.37 -6.12
C THR A 20 -15.54 8.05 -5.21
N ALA A 21 -15.54 7.75 -3.91
CA ALA A 21 -14.61 8.36 -2.98
C ALA A 21 -13.15 8.05 -3.36
N GLU A 22 -12.37 9.11 -3.57
CA GLU A 22 -10.94 9.01 -3.80
C GLU A 22 -10.25 8.74 -2.47
N ALA A 23 -9.89 7.51 -2.20
CA ALA A 23 -9.26 7.09 -0.94
C ALA A 23 -8.92 5.58 -0.99
N VAL A 24 -8.41 5.07 0.13
CA VAL A 24 -8.33 3.62 0.37
C VAL A 24 -9.74 3.03 0.43
N GLN A 25 -9.99 2.07 -0.42
CA GLN A 25 -11.26 1.38 -0.53
C GLN A 25 -11.36 0.22 0.49
N ILE A 26 -12.57 -0.26 0.72
CA ILE A 26 -12.83 -1.36 1.67
C ILE A 26 -12.10 -2.66 1.31
N ASP A 27 -11.77 -2.85 0.02
CA ASP A 27 -11.02 -4.00 -0.48
C ASP A 27 -9.50 -3.75 -0.52
N ASN A 28 -9.03 -2.69 0.18
CA ASN A 28 -7.65 -2.23 0.25
C ASN A 28 -7.05 -1.79 -1.11
N SER A 29 -7.84 -1.55 -2.12
CA SER A 29 -7.40 -0.79 -3.30
C SER A 29 -7.38 0.71 -3.00
N PHE A 30 -6.77 1.52 -3.85
CA PHE A 30 -6.75 2.97 -3.71
C PHE A 30 -7.28 3.63 -4.97
N TYR A 31 -8.25 4.53 -4.81
CA TYR A 31 -8.82 5.32 -5.89
C TYR A 31 -8.24 6.73 -5.92
N MET A 32 -7.99 7.22 -7.12
CA MET A 32 -7.69 8.61 -7.43
C MET A 32 -8.17 8.93 -8.84
N HIS A 33 -8.56 10.18 -9.09
CA HIS A 33 -9.19 10.61 -10.34
C HIS A 33 -10.48 9.82 -10.64
N GLY A 34 -11.36 9.79 -9.65
CA GLY A 34 -12.58 8.99 -9.65
C GLY A 34 -12.31 7.53 -9.28
N LYS A 35 -12.80 6.59 -10.07
CA LYS A 35 -12.68 5.15 -9.80
C LYS A 35 -11.39 4.52 -10.35
N GLN A 36 -10.40 5.30 -10.67
CA GLN A 36 -9.16 4.76 -11.17
C GLN A 36 -8.37 4.10 -10.04
N PHE A 37 -8.02 2.84 -10.19
CA PHE A 37 -7.13 2.14 -9.26
C PHE A 37 -5.73 2.72 -9.37
N TYR A 38 -5.24 3.36 -8.31
CA TYR A 38 -4.01 4.16 -8.34
C TYR A 38 -3.07 3.87 -7.15
N SER A 39 -3.00 2.61 -6.71
CA SER A 39 -2.21 2.20 -5.54
C SER A 39 -0.71 2.49 -5.68
N ASN A 40 -0.14 2.27 -6.86
CA ASN A 40 1.30 2.46 -7.10
C ASN A 40 1.69 3.87 -7.57
N GLY A 41 0.81 4.83 -7.42
CA GLY A 41 1.06 6.24 -7.68
C GLY A 41 0.69 7.09 -6.46
N TYR A 42 -0.51 7.69 -6.48
CA TYR A 42 -0.97 8.49 -5.34
C TYR A 42 -1.14 7.67 -4.06
N GLY A 43 -1.52 6.40 -4.16
CA GLY A 43 -1.61 5.52 -3.00
C GLY A 43 -0.24 5.26 -2.36
N MET A 44 0.81 5.15 -3.16
CA MET A 44 2.19 5.07 -2.66
C MET A 44 2.61 6.35 -1.94
N SER A 45 2.33 7.51 -2.53
CA SER A 45 2.61 8.81 -1.91
C SER A 45 1.84 8.97 -0.59
N MET A 46 0.57 8.62 -0.58
CA MET A 46 -0.26 8.61 0.64
C MET A 46 0.35 7.70 1.71
N PHE A 47 0.75 6.47 1.37
CA PHE A 47 1.36 5.54 2.35
C PHE A 47 2.67 6.08 2.91
N ARG A 48 3.51 6.68 2.06
CA ARG A 48 4.77 7.32 2.47
C ARG A 48 4.53 8.42 3.50
N ASP A 49 3.61 9.32 3.22
CA ASP A 49 3.34 10.49 4.04
C ASP A 49 2.61 10.09 5.35
N MET A 50 1.65 9.18 5.26
CA MET A 50 0.94 8.65 6.43
C MET A 50 1.87 7.88 7.38
N SER A 51 2.73 7.01 6.85
CA SER A 51 3.71 6.28 7.67
C SER A 51 4.67 7.22 8.39
N PHE A 52 5.02 8.35 7.78
CA PHE A 52 5.85 9.37 8.41
C PHE A 52 5.15 9.98 9.63
N TRP A 53 3.91 10.41 9.48
CA TRP A 53 3.16 11.00 10.59
C TRP A 53 2.85 10.00 11.71
N ILE A 54 2.47 8.77 11.35
CA ILE A 54 2.26 7.67 12.32
C ILE A 54 3.56 7.45 13.12
N TYR A 55 4.70 7.38 12.45
CA TYR A 55 5.98 7.13 13.10
C TYR A 55 6.42 8.28 14.01
N ILE A 56 6.34 9.53 13.53
CA ILE A 56 6.84 10.71 14.27
C ILE A 56 5.99 11.02 15.50
N LEU A 57 4.68 10.81 15.42
CA LEU A 57 3.74 11.15 16.49
C LEU A 57 3.51 10.02 17.48
N ARG A 58 4.00 8.80 17.25
CA ARG A 58 3.65 7.57 18.00
C ARG A 58 3.80 7.64 19.51
N GLU A 59 4.82 8.36 19.99
CA GLU A 59 5.14 8.48 21.42
C GLU A 59 4.79 9.86 22.00
N THR A 60 3.92 10.59 21.31
CA THR A 60 3.51 11.92 21.73
C THR A 60 2.03 11.95 22.13
N GLN A 61 1.62 13.03 22.79
CA GLN A 61 0.19 13.28 23.07
C GLN A 61 -0.66 13.45 21.79
N PHE A 62 -0.02 13.59 20.62
CA PHE A 62 -0.67 13.70 19.32
C PHE A 62 -0.65 12.38 18.55
N SER A 63 -0.33 11.28 19.21
CA SER A 63 -0.29 9.95 18.55
C SER A 63 -1.58 9.67 17.79
N ILE A 64 -1.41 9.10 16.62
CA ILE A 64 -2.50 8.74 15.72
C ILE A 64 -3.23 7.52 16.28
N GLY A 65 -4.55 7.53 16.18
CA GLY A 65 -5.39 6.46 16.71
C GLY A 65 -5.09 5.10 16.07
N GLN A 66 -5.14 4.04 16.89
CA GLN A 66 -4.82 2.67 16.46
C GLN A 66 -5.67 2.19 15.27
N GLU A 67 -6.89 2.69 15.14
CA GLU A 67 -7.75 2.36 14.00
C GLU A 67 -7.13 2.81 12.68
N VAL A 68 -6.62 4.03 12.62
CA VAL A 68 -5.95 4.59 11.43
C VAL A 68 -4.67 3.81 11.12
N VAL A 69 -3.87 3.48 12.13
CA VAL A 69 -2.66 2.65 11.98
C VAL A 69 -3.01 1.28 11.40
N THR A 70 -4.06 0.65 11.93
CA THR A 70 -4.54 -0.66 11.45
C THR A 70 -5.02 -0.59 10.00
N ARG A 71 -5.79 0.43 9.64
CA ARG A 71 -6.28 0.62 8.25
C ARG A 71 -5.13 0.84 7.28
N MET A 72 -4.13 1.64 7.67
CA MET A 72 -2.94 1.87 6.88
C MET A 72 -2.14 0.57 6.68
N GLY A 73 -2.00 -0.22 7.75
CA GLY A 73 -1.40 -1.54 7.68
C GLY A 73 -2.17 -2.49 6.77
N ASN A 74 -3.49 -2.51 6.83
CA ASN A 74 -4.32 -3.33 5.94
C ASN A 74 -4.14 -2.90 4.47
N TYR A 75 -4.15 -1.61 4.20
CA TYR A 75 -3.89 -1.09 2.86
C TYR A 75 -2.56 -1.63 2.30
N MET A 76 -1.48 -1.57 3.08
CA MET A 76 -0.17 -2.05 2.64
C MET A 76 -0.12 -3.58 2.55
N LEU A 77 -0.48 -4.28 3.63
CA LEU A 77 -0.24 -5.71 3.78
C LEU A 77 -1.27 -6.57 3.05
N ASN A 78 -2.54 -6.14 3.03
CA ASN A 78 -3.63 -6.88 2.39
C ASN A 78 -3.99 -6.33 1.00
N GLY A 79 -3.51 -5.14 0.65
CA GLY A 79 -3.76 -4.51 -0.65
C GLY A 79 -2.50 -4.40 -1.48
N THR A 80 -1.76 -3.33 -1.28
CA THR A 80 -0.64 -2.92 -2.14
C THR A 80 0.44 -3.99 -2.30
N SER A 81 0.73 -4.79 -1.26
CA SER A 81 1.72 -5.87 -1.35
C SER A 81 1.41 -6.93 -2.40
N TRP A 82 0.15 -7.04 -2.85
CA TRP A 82 -0.25 -7.91 -3.96
C TRP A 82 0.04 -7.32 -5.35
N THR A 83 0.50 -6.09 -5.40
CA THR A 83 0.92 -5.40 -6.63
C THR A 83 2.43 -5.27 -6.75
N ILE A 84 3.17 -5.85 -5.78
CA ILE A 84 4.64 -5.77 -5.68
C ILE A 84 5.23 -7.17 -5.78
N ARG A 85 6.23 -7.32 -6.64
CA ARG A 85 6.99 -8.54 -6.76
C ARG A 85 8.48 -8.25 -6.89
N GLY A 86 9.23 -8.48 -5.82
CA GLY A 86 10.61 -8.03 -5.76
C GLY A 86 10.69 -6.52 -5.89
N ASP A 87 11.55 -6.04 -6.76
CA ASP A 87 11.73 -4.63 -7.11
C ASP A 87 10.71 -4.10 -8.14
N ILE A 88 9.84 -4.97 -8.64
CA ILE A 88 8.83 -4.65 -9.65
C ILE A 88 7.50 -4.32 -8.98
N ILE A 89 6.88 -3.23 -9.40
CA ILE A 89 5.50 -2.88 -9.07
C ILE A 89 4.62 -2.99 -10.31
N GLU A 90 3.31 -3.23 -10.10
CA GLU A 90 2.33 -3.21 -11.18
C GLU A 90 2.11 -1.78 -11.68
N LEU A 91 2.56 -1.49 -12.88
CA LEU A 91 2.62 -0.12 -13.42
C LEU A 91 1.27 0.45 -13.82
N TYR A 92 0.34 -0.41 -14.25
CA TYR A 92 -1.01 0.03 -14.64
C TYR A 92 -1.81 0.63 -13.49
N LEU A 93 -1.32 0.50 -12.25
CA LEU A 93 -1.99 0.96 -11.05
C LEU A 93 -1.57 2.36 -10.60
N GLY A 94 -1.14 3.21 -11.53
CA GLY A 94 -0.95 4.60 -11.20
C GLY A 94 0.26 5.29 -11.79
N TYR A 95 1.06 4.58 -12.51
CA TYR A 95 2.19 5.19 -13.20
C TYR A 95 1.79 5.60 -14.62
N ARG A 96 2.24 6.78 -15.05
CA ARG A 96 2.13 7.24 -16.44
C ARG A 96 3.52 7.21 -17.07
N PRO A 97 4.04 6.07 -17.49
CA PRO A 97 5.36 6.00 -18.11
C PRO A 97 5.26 6.55 -19.53
N TYR A 98 5.45 7.84 -19.69
CA TYR A 98 5.66 8.43 -21.01
C TYR A 98 7.08 8.19 -21.55
N LYS A 99 7.96 7.60 -20.74
CA LYS A 99 9.32 7.26 -21.12
C LYS A 99 9.54 5.77 -20.84
N PHE A 100 9.49 5.00 -21.90
CA PHE A 100 9.91 3.60 -21.90
C PHE A 100 11.42 3.41 -21.65
N ASP A 101 12.19 4.49 -21.65
CA ASP A 101 13.65 4.51 -21.56
C ASP A 101 14.19 4.51 -20.10
N VAL A 102 13.37 4.81 -19.13
CA VAL A 102 13.73 4.64 -17.72
C VAL A 102 13.24 3.25 -17.34
N GLY A 103 14.16 2.32 -17.22
CA GLY A 103 13.86 0.95 -16.82
C GLY A 103 12.93 0.95 -15.61
N TYR A 104 11.93 0.10 -15.64
CA TYR A 104 10.88 -0.08 -14.62
C TYR A 104 11.42 -0.61 -13.27
N GLN A 105 12.74 -0.59 -13.12
CA GLN A 105 13.46 -1.06 -11.97
C GLN A 105 13.40 -0.02 -10.86
N ASN A 106 13.14 -0.48 -9.65
CA ASN A 106 13.29 0.21 -8.37
C ASN A 106 12.13 1.07 -7.88
N TYR A 107 10.95 1.10 -8.51
CA TYR A 107 9.82 1.84 -7.90
C TYR A 107 9.33 1.19 -6.59
N ALA A 108 9.52 -0.10 -6.40
CA ALA A 108 9.25 -0.75 -5.14
C ALA A 108 10.12 -0.21 -3.99
N GLU A 109 11.29 0.36 -4.29
CA GLU A 109 12.17 0.98 -3.28
C GLU A 109 11.51 2.15 -2.55
N GLU A 110 10.56 2.84 -3.18
CA GLU A 110 9.78 3.91 -2.53
C GLU A 110 8.99 3.43 -1.30
N TYR A 111 8.74 2.12 -1.18
CA TYR A 111 8.09 1.51 -0.03
C TYR A 111 9.05 1.15 1.11
N ILE A 112 10.36 1.16 0.89
CA ILE A 112 11.36 0.70 1.88
C ILE A 112 11.29 1.52 3.16
N GLU A 113 11.44 2.83 3.08
CA GLU A 113 11.41 3.71 4.26
C GLU A 113 10.02 3.76 4.93
N PRO A 114 8.90 3.84 4.19
CA PRO A 114 7.57 3.68 4.77
C PRO A 114 7.38 2.37 5.56
N LEU A 115 7.84 1.25 5.01
CA LEU A 115 7.75 -0.05 5.69
C LEU A 115 8.59 -0.10 6.98
N LYS A 116 9.82 0.43 6.98
CA LYS A 116 10.64 0.55 8.18
C LYS A 116 9.98 1.36 9.29
N ARG A 117 9.31 2.46 8.91
CA ARG A 117 8.52 3.27 9.85
C ARG A 117 7.38 2.47 10.45
N MET A 118 6.64 1.73 9.63
CA MET A 118 5.53 0.91 10.10
C MET A 118 5.99 -0.27 10.97
N ILE A 119 7.13 -0.88 10.68
CA ILE A 119 7.75 -1.92 11.56
C ILE A 119 7.93 -1.38 12.98
N THR A 120 8.35 -0.13 13.12
CA THR A 120 8.55 0.49 14.44
C THR A 120 7.24 0.98 15.05
N ALA A 121 6.35 1.53 14.26
CA ALA A 121 5.13 2.20 14.73
C ALA A 121 3.95 1.25 14.98
N ASP A 122 3.95 0.09 14.35
CA ASP A 122 2.96 -0.98 14.53
C ASP A 122 3.67 -2.31 14.83
N PRO A 123 4.23 -2.46 16.04
CA PRO A 123 5.04 -3.63 16.41
C PRO A 123 4.24 -4.93 16.39
N SER A 124 2.92 -4.87 16.52
CA SER A 124 2.05 -6.04 16.45
C SER A 124 2.10 -6.75 15.09
N ARG A 125 2.38 -6.01 14.02
CA ARG A 125 2.46 -6.49 12.64
C ARG A 125 3.86 -6.34 12.02
N ALA A 126 4.88 -6.06 12.85
CA ALA A 126 6.26 -5.83 12.40
C ALA A 126 6.78 -6.95 11.49
N ASN A 127 6.50 -8.21 11.83
CA ASN A 127 6.93 -9.36 11.03
C ASN A 127 6.27 -9.41 9.63
N GLU A 128 5.04 -8.93 9.49
CA GLU A 128 4.34 -8.87 8.21
C GLU A 128 4.96 -7.79 7.31
N TYR A 129 5.21 -6.59 7.86
CA TYR A 129 5.92 -5.52 7.13
C TYR A 129 7.34 -5.95 6.75
N GLN A 130 8.05 -6.65 7.65
CA GLN A 130 9.39 -7.14 7.37
C GLN A 130 9.41 -8.14 6.20
N LYS A 131 8.41 -9.00 6.07
CA LYS A 131 8.30 -9.91 4.91
C LYS A 131 8.16 -9.13 3.60
N VAL A 132 7.33 -8.08 3.57
CA VAL A 132 7.19 -7.23 2.38
C VAL A 132 8.50 -6.51 2.08
N LEU A 133 9.15 -5.97 3.08
CA LEU A 133 10.45 -5.31 2.95
C LEU A 133 11.52 -6.27 2.40
N ASN A 134 11.58 -7.48 2.92
CA ASN A 134 12.52 -8.49 2.44
C ASN A 134 12.23 -8.89 0.98
N ASN A 135 10.96 -9.00 0.60
CA ASN A 135 10.58 -9.28 -0.79
C ASN A 135 11.07 -8.18 -1.75
N ILE A 136 11.02 -6.91 -1.33
CA ILE A 136 11.50 -5.79 -2.14
C ILE A 136 13.03 -5.79 -2.25
N GLN A 137 13.73 -5.95 -1.12
CA GLN A 137 15.19 -5.80 -1.06
C GLN A 137 15.95 -7.04 -1.55
N ASN A 138 15.39 -8.21 -1.31
CA ASN A 138 16.00 -9.50 -1.66
C ASN A 138 14.91 -10.43 -2.21
N PRO A 139 14.49 -10.24 -3.46
CA PRO A 139 13.41 -11.02 -4.05
C PRO A 139 13.83 -12.48 -4.17
N THR A 140 13.35 -13.29 -3.26
CA THR A 140 13.48 -14.75 -3.28
C THR A 140 12.11 -15.38 -3.39
N GLU A 141 12.04 -16.62 -3.84
CA GLU A 141 10.77 -17.36 -3.93
C GLU A 141 10.04 -17.44 -2.58
N SER A 142 10.78 -17.47 -1.48
CA SER A 142 10.20 -17.60 -0.13
C SER A 142 9.64 -16.32 0.48
N ASN A 143 9.98 -15.15 -0.07
CA ASN A 143 9.59 -13.85 0.50
C ASN A 143 8.38 -13.23 -0.21
N GLY A 144 7.96 -13.77 -1.33
CA GLY A 144 6.83 -13.28 -2.11
C GLY A 144 5.46 -13.64 -1.53
N LYS A 145 4.44 -12.98 -2.02
CA LYS A 145 3.05 -13.42 -1.80
C LYS A 145 2.82 -14.75 -2.51
N ASN A 146 2.03 -15.61 -1.87
CA ASN A 146 1.60 -16.89 -2.44
C ASN A 146 0.09 -17.04 -2.27
N GLY A 147 -0.63 -17.27 -3.34
CA GLY A 147 -2.08 -17.41 -3.35
C GLY A 147 -2.78 -16.48 -4.33
N ASN A 148 -4.04 -16.21 -4.03
CA ASN A 148 -4.90 -15.35 -4.84
C ASN A 148 -5.45 -14.21 -4.00
N TYR A 149 -5.57 -13.04 -4.62
CA TYR A 149 -6.23 -11.89 -4.03
C TYR A 149 -7.08 -11.17 -5.08
N TYR A 150 -8.25 -10.71 -4.70
CA TYR A 150 -9.16 -9.99 -5.59
C TYR A 150 -9.66 -8.71 -4.95
N MET A 151 -9.28 -7.59 -5.53
CA MET A 151 -9.79 -6.26 -5.18
C MET A 151 -11.05 -6.00 -5.99
N TRP A 152 -12.17 -6.38 -5.43
CA TRP A 152 -13.46 -6.45 -6.14
C TRP A 152 -14.01 -5.06 -6.52
N ARG A 153 -13.67 -4.02 -5.79
CA ARG A 153 -14.06 -2.65 -6.17
C ARG A 153 -13.30 -2.16 -7.41
N SER A 154 -12.05 -2.54 -7.51
CA SER A 154 -11.15 -2.12 -8.58
C SER A 154 -11.13 -3.11 -9.76
N GLY A 155 -11.76 -4.27 -9.64
CA GLY A 155 -11.73 -5.32 -10.66
C GLY A 155 -10.31 -5.86 -10.90
N TYR A 156 -9.47 -5.85 -9.87
CA TYR A 156 -8.09 -6.31 -9.97
C TYR A 156 -7.92 -7.65 -9.27
N GLY A 157 -7.42 -8.62 -10.01
CA GLY A 157 -7.06 -9.94 -9.50
C GLY A 157 -5.56 -10.17 -9.57
N ALA A 158 -4.98 -10.72 -8.51
CA ALA A 158 -3.59 -11.17 -8.47
C ALA A 158 -3.54 -12.66 -8.12
N HIS A 159 -2.78 -13.42 -8.90
CA HIS A 159 -2.36 -14.78 -8.58
C HIS A 159 -0.84 -14.79 -8.48
N MET A 160 -0.33 -15.06 -7.30
CA MET A 160 1.10 -15.09 -7.01
C MET A 160 1.50 -16.49 -6.57
N LYS A 161 2.60 -16.98 -7.08
CA LYS A 161 3.21 -18.25 -6.69
C LYS A 161 4.73 -18.13 -6.84
N ASP A 162 5.46 -19.09 -6.22
CA ASP A 162 6.89 -19.16 -6.37
C ASP A 162 7.28 -19.18 -7.85
N GLY A 163 8.14 -18.25 -8.25
CA GLY A 163 8.64 -18.12 -9.61
C GLY A 163 7.77 -17.29 -10.57
N TYR A 164 6.46 -17.04 -10.30
CA TYR A 164 5.64 -16.22 -11.21
C TYR A 164 4.49 -15.47 -10.52
N GLY A 165 3.98 -14.45 -11.20
CA GLY A 165 2.75 -13.75 -10.85
C GLY A 165 1.93 -13.45 -12.09
N VAL A 166 0.61 -13.51 -11.97
CA VAL A 166 -0.34 -13.13 -13.02
C VAL A 166 -1.32 -12.13 -12.42
N ASN A 167 -1.49 -11.00 -13.09
CA ASN A 167 -2.43 -9.97 -12.71
C ASN A 167 -3.47 -9.77 -13.82
N ILE A 168 -4.70 -9.53 -13.43
CA ILE A 168 -5.82 -9.27 -14.34
C ILE A 168 -6.53 -8.01 -13.84
N LYS A 169 -6.83 -7.11 -14.78
CA LYS A 169 -7.61 -5.90 -14.54
C LYS A 169 -8.59 -5.68 -15.68
#